data_bbdf29c3df6c1d53ee97967176103aa7
#
_entry.id   bbdf29c3df6c1d53ee97967176103aa7
#
_cell.length_a   1.000
_cell.length_b   1.000
_cell.length_c   1.000
_cell.angle_alpha   90.00
_cell.angle_beta   90.00
_cell.angle_gamma   90.00
#
_symmetry.space_group_name_H-M   'P 1'
#
loop_
_entity.id
_entity.type
_entity.pdbx_description
1 polymer ?
#
loop_
_entity_poly.entity_id
_entity_poly.type
_entity_poly.pdbx_seq_one_letter_code
_entity_poly.pdbx_strand_id
1 'polypeptide(L)'
;MVQTENDQSEYDQAEYDQAEYIRTIRLSNAEDTLPDTAELDELAVVTSVQTAGKEGEAVVGDEVAEVGMEFGLTARSAVLMEASTGTVIYELNGDEQLSPASITKIMTLILIFEALEEGRIALEDSVSTSAYAKSMGGSQVFLEEGEIQSVETMIKCIVIASGNDASVAMAEHLAGSESEFVRQMNEKAVELGMTGTHFEDCCGLTDSPTHVTTARDVAIMSRELITRYPQIKAYSTIWMENITHVTAKGSSEFGLANTNKLLKMSNSFNVTGLKTGSTSRAKYCLSATAEKDGVELVAVIMAAENYKLRFSEAQTLLNYGYHNCSLYRENDEMREPLPKMQVRNGVQPEVSLKYGGEFSYLMLGGESKDQIERQLILEERVEAPVQAGQKVGSLNYLMNGKSIGSVDILTVDAVEKAGFMDYVRWMWDRWKLRSDSEPIH
;
A
#
# COMPACT_ATOMS: atom_id res chain seq x y z
N MET A 1 39.18 -24.23 -9.05
CA MET A 1 38.63 -25.18 -8.07
C MET A 1 38.93 -24.72 -6.64
N VAL A 2 38.77 -23.41 -6.34
CA VAL A 2 38.97 -22.79 -5.00
C VAL A 2 37.89 -21.70 -4.73
N GLN A 3 36.98 -21.44 -5.68
CA GLN A 3 35.97 -20.36 -5.55
C GLN A 3 34.57 -20.87 -5.14
N THR A 4 34.38 -22.20 -5.12
CA THR A 4 33.08 -22.82 -4.77
C THR A 4 32.95 -23.18 -3.28
N GLU A 5 34.01 -23.16 -2.52
CA GLU A 5 33.98 -23.50 -1.06
C GLU A 5 33.64 -22.28 -0.20
N ASN A 6 33.90 -21.05 -0.67
CA ASN A 6 33.56 -19.83 0.10
C ASN A 6 32.07 -19.46 0.05
N ASP A 7 31.39 -19.71 -1.08
CA ASP A 7 29.98 -19.42 -1.20
C ASP A 7 29.08 -20.33 -0.37
N GLN A 8 29.52 -21.61 -0.20
CA GLN A 8 28.80 -22.58 0.62
C GLN A 8 28.89 -22.25 2.12
N SER A 9 29.99 -21.67 2.56
CA SER A 9 30.22 -21.34 3.97
C SER A 9 29.40 -20.12 4.44
N GLU A 10 29.11 -19.16 3.58
CA GLU A 10 28.23 -18.02 3.92
C GLU A 10 26.74 -18.40 3.92
N TYR A 11 26.32 -19.34 3.06
CA TYR A 11 24.99 -19.92 3.10
C TYR A 11 24.78 -20.74 4.40
N ASP A 12 25.73 -21.56 4.75
CA ASP A 12 25.74 -22.36 5.99
C ASP A 12 25.72 -21.45 7.23
N GLN A 13 26.37 -20.28 7.17
CA GLN A 13 26.38 -19.31 8.28
C GLN A 13 25.03 -18.65 8.48
N ALA A 14 24.32 -18.30 7.41
CA ALA A 14 22.98 -17.70 7.50
C ALA A 14 21.93 -18.72 8.01
N GLU A 15 22.06 -19.98 7.63
CA GLU A 15 21.26 -21.10 8.14
C GLU A 15 21.60 -21.44 9.60
N TYR A 16 22.89 -21.38 9.96
CA TYR A 16 23.37 -21.59 11.31
C TYR A 16 22.86 -20.50 12.26
N ASP A 17 22.90 -19.23 11.86
CA ASP A 17 22.38 -18.10 12.64
C ASP A 17 20.86 -18.19 12.85
N GLN A 18 20.13 -18.75 11.89
CA GLN A 18 18.69 -18.98 12.03
C GLN A 18 18.41 -20.16 12.98
N ALA A 19 19.20 -21.23 12.92
CA ALA A 19 19.08 -22.39 13.78
C ALA A 19 19.59 -22.09 15.23
N GLU A 20 20.59 -21.27 15.39
CA GLU A 20 21.12 -20.84 16.71
C GLU A 20 20.13 -19.86 17.36
N TYR A 21 19.46 -18.99 16.61
CA TYR A 21 18.40 -18.12 17.10
C TYR A 21 17.20 -18.93 17.62
N ILE A 22 16.79 -19.98 16.92
CA ILE A 22 15.73 -20.91 17.37
C ILE A 22 16.17 -21.67 18.62
N ARG A 23 17.47 -22.02 18.73
CA ARG A 23 18.05 -22.71 19.88
C ARG A 23 18.18 -21.78 21.10
N THR A 24 18.52 -20.51 20.89
CA THR A 24 18.65 -19.50 21.96
C THR A 24 17.29 -19.12 22.53
N ILE A 25 16.22 -19.07 21.71
CA ILE A 25 14.85 -18.85 22.21
C ILE A 25 14.35 -19.99 23.11
N ARG A 26 14.86 -21.23 22.93
CA ARG A 26 14.57 -22.35 23.84
C ARG A 26 15.27 -22.27 25.20
N LEU A 27 16.29 -21.42 25.34
CA LEU A 27 17.13 -21.34 26.53
C LEU A 27 17.00 -20.02 27.32
N SER A 28 16.40 -18.98 26.79
CA SER A 28 16.33 -17.66 27.43
C SER A 28 14.93 -17.26 27.91
N ASN A 29 14.27 -18.09 28.70
CA ASN A 29 13.23 -17.66 29.64
C ASN A 29 13.83 -17.23 30.98
N ALA A 30 15.05 -16.69 31.00
CA ALA A 30 15.67 -16.15 32.19
C ALA A 30 16.20 -14.74 31.89
N GLU A 31 15.73 -13.83 32.69
CA GLU A 31 16.08 -12.42 32.88
C GLU A 31 17.46 -12.00 32.35
N ASP A 32 17.49 -11.00 31.44
CA ASP A 32 18.57 -10.02 31.45
C ASP A 32 18.17 -8.70 30.82
N THR A 33 18.46 -7.65 31.58
CA THR A 33 18.16 -6.24 31.37
C THR A 33 19.04 -5.64 30.27
N LEU A 34 18.41 -4.87 29.36
CA LEU A 34 19.08 -4.06 28.34
C LEU A 34 19.74 -2.82 28.96
N PRO A 35 20.90 -2.36 28.45
CA PRO A 35 21.53 -1.13 28.90
C PRO A 35 20.81 0.13 28.43
N ASP A 36 20.92 1.15 29.25
CA ASP A 36 20.27 2.44 29.28
C ASP A 36 20.50 3.30 28.03
N THR A 37 19.42 3.91 27.54
CA THR A 37 19.35 4.77 26.31
C THR A 37 19.66 6.24 26.65
N ALA A 38 20.86 6.52 27.10
CA ALA A 38 21.25 7.90 27.44
C ALA A 38 22.49 8.36 26.66
N GLU A 39 22.44 8.36 25.32
CA GLU A 39 23.49 9.01 24.50
C GLU A 39 23.08 9.23 23.02
N LEU A 40 21.88 9.77 22.75
CA LEU A 40 21.48 10.17 21.39
C LEU A 40 20.80 11.55 21.32
N ASP A 41 21.06 12.43 22.26
CA ASP A 41 20.42 13.77 22.33
C ASP A 41 21.32 14.94 21.87
N GLU A 42 22.32 14.72 21.04
CA GLU A 42 23.11 15.85 20.47
C GLU A 42 23.37 15.64 18.97
N LEU A 43 22.37 15.93 18.13
CA LEU A 43 22.60 16.39 16.76
C LEU A 43 21.53 17.43 16.39
N ALA A 44 21.74 18.62 16.93
CA ALA A 44 20.91 19.79 16.65
C ALA A 44 21.37 20.50 15.35
N VAL A 45 20.40 20.65 14.47
CA VAL A 45 20.07 21.84 13.65
C VAL A 45 21.22 22.78 13.28
N VAL A 46 21.56 22.83 11.99
CA VAL A 46 22.05 24.08 11.36
C VAL A 46 21.19 24.37 10.13
N THR A 47 20.34 25.37 10.26
CA THR A 47 19.60 26.02 9.17
C THR A 47 20.43 27.17 8.64
N SER A 48 20.68 27.26 7.32
CA SER A 48 20.88 28.54 6.64
C SER A 48 20.38 28.46 5.21
N VAL A 49 19.31 29.22 4.97
CA VAL A 49 18.71 29.48 3.66
C VAL A 49 19.48 30.64 3.00
N GLN A 50 19.90 30.47 1.75
CA GLN A 50 20.16 31.60 0.86
C GLN A 50 19.46 31.38 -0.47
N THR A 51 18.50 32.25 -0.74
CA THR A 51 17.77 32.40 -1.99
C THR A 51 18.54 33.22 -2.99
N ALA A 52 18.63 32.78 -4.24
CA ALA A 52 18.89 33.64 -5.39
C ALA A 52 18.04 33.16 -6.58
N GLY A 53 17.11 34.01 -6.99
CA GLY A 53 16.17 33.72 -8.07
C GLY A 53 16.77 33.89 -9.47
N LYS A 54 16.13 33.23 -10.43
CA LYS A 54 15.99 33.70 -11.83
C LYS A 54 14.70 33.10 -12.45
N GLU A 55 13.99 34.00 -13.13
CA GLU A 55 12.74 33.75 -13.87
C GLU A 55 12.96 32.92 -15.14
N GLY A 56 11.98 32.11 -15.53
CA GLY A 56 11.80 31.64 -16.91
C GLY A 56 11.17 30.30 -17.09
N GLU A 57 9.89 30.31 -17.54
CA GLU A 57 9.16 29.33 -18.33
C GLU A 57 8.64 28.04 -17.66
N ALA A 58 7.29 27.94 -17.68
CA ALA A 58 6.52 26.82 -17.21
C ALA A 58 6.69 25.58 -18.10
N VAL A 59 7.16 24.49 -17.52
CA VAL A 59 6.99 23.12 -18.01
C VAL A 59 6.28 22.35 -16.92
N VAL A 60 5.12 21.79 -17.25
CA VAL A 60 4.36 20.89 -16.39
C VAL A 60 5.14 19.57 -16.37
N GLY A 61 5.86 19.32 -15.28
CA GLY A 61 6.51 18.09 -14.93
C GLY A 61 6.34 17.90 -13.44
N ASP A 62 6.02 16.69 -13.01
CA ASP A 62 6.00 16.28 -11.61
C ASP A 62 7.38 16.53 -10.99
N GLU A 63 7.62 17.75 -10.50
CA GLU A 63 8.80 18.05 -9.69
C GLU A 63 8.55 17.51 -8.27
N VAL A 64 9.05 16.31 -8.02
CA VAL A 64 9.38 15.84 -6.68
C VAL A 64 10.39 16.85 -6.14
N ALA A 65 10.04 17.60 -5.10
CA ALA A 65 10.96 18.49 -4.43
C ALA A 65 12.15 17.64 -3.94
N GLU A 66 13.31 17.78 -4.60
CA GLU A 66 14.59 17.29 -4.08
C GLU A 66 14.88 18.03 -2.76
N VAL A 67 14.32 17.50 -1.69
CA VAL A 67 14.75 17.89 -0.35
C VAL A 67 16.07 17.18 -0.13
N GLY A 68 17.17 17.89 -0.32
CA GLY A 68 18.54 17.39 -0.12
C GLY A 68 18.84 17.05 1.34
N MET A 69 18.07 16.13 1.93
CA MET A 69 18.27 15.63 3.28
C MET A 69 18.97 14.27 3.18
N GLU A 70 20.25 14.25 3.49
CA GLU A 70 21.02 13.01 3.58
C GLU A 70 20.80 12.36 4.94
N PHE A 71 20.11 11.22 4.96
CA PHE A 71 19.93 10.40 6.17
C PHE A 71 21.12 9.48 6.47
N GLY A 72 22.18 9.52 5.66
CA GLY A 72 23.32 8.61 5.78
C GLY A 72 22.94 7.13 5.64
N LEU A 73 21.94 6.82 4.79
CA LEU A 73 21.51 5.45 4.53
C LEU A 73 22.62 4.65 3.86
N THR A 74 22.78 3.38 4.26
CA THR A 74 23.67 2.43 3.60
C THR A 74 22.98 1.71 2.44
N ALA A 75 21.65 1.78 2.40
CA ALA A 75 20.83 1.24 1.32
C ALA A 75 21.16 1.93 -0.01
N ARG A 76 21.17 1.14 -1.09
CA ARG A 76 21.40 1.67 -2.44
C ARG A 76 20.19 2.44 -2.97
N SER A 77 19.00 2.02 -2.58
CA SER A 77 17.76 2.65 -2.97
C SER A 77 16.76 2.61 -1.81
N ALA A 78 16.01 3.69 -1.63
CA ALA A 78 14.99 3.79 -0.59
C ALA A 78 13.85 4.69 -1.03
N VAL A 79 12.63 4.41 -0.56
CA VAL A 79 11.43 5.23 -0.77
C VAL A 79 10.62 5.29 0.52
N LEU A 80 10.11 6.47 0.86
CA LEU A 80 9.08 6.67 1.87
C LEU A 80 7.84 7.24 1.18
N MET A 81 6.71 6.54 1.29
CA MET A 81 5.44 6.88 0.65
C MET A 81 4.30 6.92 1.68
N GLU A 82 3.38 7.87 1.55
CA GLU A 82 2.11 7.83 2.28
C GLU A 82 1.09 6.96 1.52
N ALA A 83 0.46 6.03 2.24
CA ALA A 83 -0.30 4.95 1.62
C ALA A 83 -1.62 5.41 0.99
N SER A 84 -2.37 6.33 1.61
CA SER A 84 -3.70 6.72 1.11
C SER A 84 -3.63 7.55 -0.17
N THR A 85 -2.71 8.49 -0.25
CA THR A 85 -2.52 9.37 -1.40
C THR A 85 -1.54 8.84 -2.44
N GLY A 86 -0.62 7.95 -2.04
CA GLY A 86 0.51 7.52 -2.88
C GLY A 86 1.62 8.56 -3.00
N THR A 87 1.59 9.61 -2.18
CA THR A 87 2.60 10.68 -2.22
C THR A 87 3.94 10.17 -1.72
N VAL A 88 4.99 10.36 -2.53
CA VAL A 88 6.38 10.07 -2.15
C VAL A 88 6.89 11.24 -1.29
N ILE A 89 7.30 10.91 -0.05
CA ILE A 89 7.81 11.87 0.94
C ILE A 89 9.33 12.00 0.87
N TYR A 90 9.99 10.87 0.58
CA TYR A 90 11.44 10.80 0.43
C TYR A 90 11.80 9.71 -0.57
N GLU A 91 12.89 9.97 -1.31
CA GLU A 91 13.40 9.03 -2.30
C GLU A 91 14.92 9.13 -2.40
N LEU A 92 15.56 7.97 -2.47
CA LEU A 92 16.97 7.77 -2.80
C LEU A 92 17.06 6.72 -3.91
N ASN A 93 17.49 7.11 -5.12
CA ASN A 93 17.63 6.21 -6.28
C ASN A 93 16.38 5.31 -6.50
N GLY A 94 15.16 5.86 -6.34
CA GLY A 94 13.90 5.12 -6.29
C GLY A 94 13.63 4.23 -7.48
N ASP A 95 14.17 4.56 -8.64
CA ASP A 95 14.01 3.84 -9.91
C ASP A 95 15.20 2.92 -10.25
N GLU A 96 16.18 2.78 -9.33
CA GLU A 96 17.28 1.84 -9.53
C GLU A 96 16.76 0.40 -9.50
N GLN A 97 17.01 -0.36 -10.58
CA GLN A 97 16.63 -1.78 -10.66
C GLN A 97 17.57 -2.65 -9.82
N LEU A 98 16.99 -3.31 -8.82
CA LEU A 98 17.70 -4.18 -7.87
C LEU A 98 16.97 -5.51 -7.73
N SER A 99 17.69 -6.56 -7.30
CA SER A 99 17.07 -7.84 -6.97
C SER A 99 16.17 -7.70 -5.73
N PRO A 100 14.90 -8.12 -5.79
CA PRO A 100 13.95 -7.99 -4.69
C PRO A 100 14.14 -9.04 -3.57
N ALA A 101 14.77 -10.18 -3.86
CA ALA A 101 14.69 -11.35 -2.99
C ALA A 101 13.22 -11.62 -2.58
N SER A 102 12.97 -12.05 -1.34
CA SER A 102 11.62 -12.36 -0.85
C SER A 102 10.65 -11.16 -0.75
N ILE A 103 11.06 -9.95 -1.11
CA ILE A 103 10.12 -8.83 -1.33
C ILE A 103 9.14 -9.18 -2.47
N THR A 104 9.54 -10.01 -3.43
CA THR A 104 8.71 -10.62 -4.48
C THR A 104 7.38 -11.17 -3.94
N LYS A 105 7.37 -11.74 -2.74
CA LYS A 105 6.19 -12.33 -2.12
C LYS A 105 5.07 -11.31 -1.80
N ILE A 106 5.35 -10.02 -1.84
CA ILE A 106 4.29 -8.99 -1.76
C ILE A 106 3.36 -9.13 -2.98
N MET A 107 3.90 -9.30 -4.19
CA MET A 107 3.09 -9.54 -5.40
C MET A 107 2.35 -10.88 -5.32
N THR A 108 3.00 -11.93 -4.82
CA THR A 108 2.35 -13.22 -4.56
C THR A 108 1.14 -13.07 -3.64
N LEU A 109 1.27 -12.31 -2.55
CA LEU A 109 0.18 -12.03 -1.62
C LEU A 109 -0.93 -11.18 -2.26
N ILE A 110 -0.59 -10.20 -3.10
CA ILE A 110 -1.61 -9.42 -3.85
C ILE A 110 -2.50 -10.37 -4.65
N LEU A 111 -1.92 -11.27 -5.43
CA LEU A 111 -2.70 -12.22 -6.25
C LEU A 111 -3.51 -13.22 -5.42
N ILE A 112 -3.01 -13.61 -4.24
CA ILE A 112 -3.76 -14.46 -3.29
C ILE A 112 -4.97 -13.69 -2.74
N PHE A 113 -4.78 -12.45 -2.27
CA PHE A 113 -5.87 -11.65 -1.72
C PHE A 113 -6.87 -11.21 -2.79
N GLU A 114 -6.43 -10.97 -4.02
CA GLU A 114 -7.32 -10.72 -5.17
C GLU A 114 -8.21 -11.95 -5.46
N ALA A 115 -7.62 -13.15 -5.43
CA ALA A 115 -8.39 -14.39 -5.60
C ALA A 115 -9.41 -14.61 -4.48
N LEU A 116 -9.11 -14.20 -3.24
CA LEU A 116 -10.04 -14.23 -2.11
C LEU A 116 -11.17 -13.19 -2.30
N GLU A 117 -10.84 -11.97 -2.73
CA GLU A 117 -11.83 -10.90 -2.98
C GLU A 117 -12.79 -11.28 -4.10
N GLU A 118 -12.30 -11.92 -5.16
CA GLU A 118 -13.10 -12.41 -6.29
C GLU A 118 -13.87 -13.69 -5.99
N GLY A 119 -13.68 -14.31 -4.82
CA GLY A 119 -14.32 -15.57 -4.43
C GLY A 119 -13.85 -16.78 -5.23
N ARG A 120 -12.67 -16.70 -5.87
CA ARG A 120 -12.05 -17.86 -6.56
C ARG A 120 -11.49 -18.88 -5.59
N ILE A 121 -11.12 -18.45 -4.39
CA ILE A 121 -10.70 -19.28 -3.27
C ILE A 121 -11.30 -18.75 -1.97
N ALA A 122 -11.33 -19.62 -0.94
CA ALA A 122 -11.68 -19.27 0.43
C ALA A 122 -10.52 -19.58 1.39
N LEU A 123 -10.51 -18.95 2.58
CA LEU A 123 -9.43 -19.15 3.57
C LEU A 123 -9.31 -20.62 4.04
N GLU A 124 -10.43 -21.34 4.03
CA GLU A 124 -10.55 -22.74 4.45
C GLU A 124 -10.22 -23.75 3.35
N ASP A 125 -10.04 -23.30 2.10
CA ASP A 125 -9.75 -24.19 0.98
C ASP A 125 -8.43 -24.93 1.20
N SER A 126 -8.42 -26.18 0.73
CA SER A 126 -7.29 -27.08 0.88
C SER A 126 -6.26 -26.88 -0.23
N VAL A 127 -5.04 -26.57 0.14
CA VAL A 127 -3.88 -26.43 -0.75
C VAL A 127 -2.98 -27.65 -0.57
N SER A 128 -2.73 -28.39 -1.64
CA SER A 128 -1.84 -29.56 -1.63
C SER A 128 -0.43 -29.15 -2.07
N THR A 129 0.57 -29.60 -1.33
CA THR A 129 1.98 -29.35 -1.63
C THR A 129 2.49 -30.35 -2.68
N SER A 130 2.98 -29.85 -3.82
CA SER A 130 3.59 -30.68 -4.86
C SER A 130 5.03 -31.11 -4.50
N ALA A 131 5.56 -32.06 -5.25
CA ALA A 131 6.99 -32.41 -5.16
C ALA A 131 7.90 -31.22 -5.49
N TYR A 132 7.46 -30.34 -6.40
CA TYR A 132 8.20 -29.15 -6.80
C TYR A 132 8.18 -28.10 -5.66
N ALA A 133 7.01 -27.78 -5.10
CA ALA A 133 6.91 -26.85 -3.97
C ALA A 133 7.74 -27.32 -2.77
N LYS A 134 7.69 -28.62 -2.44
CA LYS A 134 8.51 -29.23 -1.40
C LYS A 134 10.02 -29.09 -1.66
N SER A 135 10.46 -29.10 -2.92
CA SER A 135 11.87 -29.03 -3.29
C SER A 135 12.51 -27.65 -3.19
N MET A 136 11.70 -26.60 -2.86
CA MET A 136 12.20 -25.24 -2.76
C MET A 136 13.27 -25.11 -1.69
N GLY A 137 14.33 -24.38 -2.03
CA GLY A 137 15.40 -24.00 -1.11
C GLY A 137 15.13 -22.67 -0.38
N GLY A 138 16.10 -22.21 0.39
CA GLY A 138 16.05 -20.95 1.13
C GLY A 138 15.06 -21.00 2.31
N SER A 139 14.32 -19.93 2.52
CA SER A 139 13.32 -19.88 3.62
C SER A 139 12.18 -20.85 3.37
N GLN A 140 11.97 -21.80 4.26
CA GLN A 140 10.97 -22.86 4.14
C GLN A 140 10.20 -23.02 5.46
N VAL A 141 9.00 -23.56 5.34
CA VAL A 141 8.23 -24.08 6.48
C VAL A 141 8.21 -25.61 6.47
N PHE A 142 8.97 -26.23 5.56
CA PHE A 142 9.21 -27.67 5.43
C PHE A 142 7.95 -28.49 5.15
N LEU A 143 7.12 -28.00 4.22
CA LEU A 143 5.96 -28.74 3.75
C LEU A 143 6.39 -30.05 3.07
N GLU A 144 5.66 -31.15 3.36
CA GLU A 144 5.92 -32.46 2.75
C GLU A 144 5.06 -32.63 1.47
N GLU A 145 5.56 -33.42 0.51
CA GLU A 145 4.80 -33.75 -0.70
C GLU A 145 3.47 -34.43 -0.34
N GLY A 146 2.37 -33.94 -0.91
CA GLY A 146 1.01 -34.39 -0.62
C GLY A 146 0.44 -33.88 0.71
N GLU A 147 1.21 -33.08 1.47
CA GLU A 147 0.67 -32.39 2.63
C GLU A 147 -0.38 -31.37 2.23
N ILE A 148 -1.46 -31.30 3.01
CA ILE A 148 -2.56 -30.37 2.78
C ILE A 148 -2.61 -29.36 3.93
N GLN A 149 -2.63 -28.09 3.57
CA GLN A 149 -2.83 -26.96 4.49
C GLN A 149 -3.98 -26.07 3.98
N SER A 150 -4.57 -25.26 4.86
CA SER A 150 -5.55 -24.26 4.41
C SER A 150 -4.87 -23.07 3.74
N VAL A 151 -5.58 -22.35 2.87
CA VAL A 151 -5.14 -21.08 2.28
C VAL A 151 -4.70 -20.11 3.39
N GLU A 152 -5.45 -20.02 4.49
CA GLU A 152 -5.07 -19.18 5.63
C GLU A 152 -3.70 -19.58 6.22
N THR A 153 -3.46 -20.87 6.42
CA THR A 153 -2.17 -21.37 6.92
C THR A 153 -1.04 -21.04 5.93
N MET A 154 -1.28 -21.20 4.62
CA MET A 154 -0.29 -20.84 3.61
C MET A 154 0.03 -19.34 3.60
N ILE A 155 -0.97 -18.46 3.76
CA ILE A 155 -0.75 -17.01 3.93
C ILE A 155 0.16 -16.75 5.14
N LYS A 156 -0.12 -17.38 6.29
CA LYS A 156 0.73 -17.26 7.49
C LYS A 156 2.15 -17.72 7.23
N CYS A 157 2.35 -18.84 6.56
CA CYS A 157 3.68 -19.36 6.18
C CYS A 157 4.45 -18.36 5.29
N ILE A 158 3.78 -17.73 4.32
CA ILE A 158 4.38 -16.76 3.40
C ILE A 158 4.73 -15.44 4.12
N VAL A 159 3.80 -14.92 4.92
CA VAL A 159 3.95 -13.60 5.56
C VAL A 159 4.92 -13.65 6.72
N ILE A 160 4.76 -14.63 7.63
CA ILE A 160 5.51 -14.69 8.89
C ILE A 160 6.91 -15.26 8.65
N ALA A 161 7.00 -16.47 8.10
CA ALA A 161 8.26 -17.20 7.94
C ALA A 161 8.90 -17.03 6.55
N SER A 162 8.23 -16.33 5.63
CA SER A 162 8.72 -16.15 4.25
C SER A 162 8.87 -17.46 3.46
N GLY A 163 8.02 -18.49 3.73
CA GLY A 163 8.11 -19.83 3.13
C GLY A 163 8.08 -19.80 1.60
N ASN A 164 9.16 -20.30 0.97
CA ASN A 164 9.23 -20.44 -0.48
C ASN A 164 8.35 -21.62 -0.95
N ASP A 165 8.38 -22.72 -0.22
CA ASP A 165 7.53 -23.89 -0.43
C ASP A 165 6.03 -23.53 -0.39
N ALA A 166 5.59 -22.75 0.59
CA ALA A 166 4.22 -22.26 0.68
C ALA A 166 3.87 -21.30 -0.47
N SER A 167 4.82 -20.45 -0.91
CA SER A 167 4.60 -19.52 -2.02
C SER A 167 4.37 -20.26 -3.33
N VAL A 168 5.19 -21.29 -3.62
CA VAL A 168 5.07 -22.11 -4.83
C VAL A 168 3.80 -22.96 -4.76
N ALA A 169 3.46 -23.56 -3.61
CA ALA A 169 2.22 -24.32 -3.46
C ALA A 169 0.97 -23.46 -3.73
N MET A 170 0.97 -22.21 -3.26
CA MET A 170 -0.11 -21.25 -3.55
C MET A 170 -0.14 -20.84 -5.02
N ALA A 171 1.02 -20.62 -5.64
CA ALA A 171 1.11 -20.30 -7.06
C ALA A 171 0.55 -21.43 -7.94
N GLU A 172 0.91 -22.67 -7.65
CA GLU A 172 0.36 -23.86 -8.33
C GLU A 172 -1.15 -24.02 -8.08
N HIS A 173 -1.61 -23.76 -6.86
CA HIS A 173 -3.03 -23.84 -6.51
C HIS A 173 -3.87 -22.82 -7.28
N LEU A 174 -3.39 -21.58 -7.42
CA LEU A 174 -4.14 -20.49 -8.07
C LEU A 174 -4.07 -20.53 -9.60
N ALA A 175 -2.91 -20.88 -10.15
CA ALA A 175 -2.66 -20.77 -11.59
C ALA A 175 -2.34 -22.11 -12.28
N GLY A 176 -2.30 -23.23 -11.53
CA GLY A 176 -1.96 -24.55 -12.03
C GLY A 176 -0.45 -24.78 -12.24
N SER A 177 0.37 -23.72 -12.27
CA SER A 177 1.82 -23.79 -12.29
C SER A 177 2.45 -22.48 -11.83
N GLU A 178 3.69 -22.53 -11.31
CA GLU A 178 4.44 -21.32 -10.96
C GLU A 178 4.67 -20.43 -12.19
N SER A 179 4.99 -20.99 -13.35
CA SER A 179 5.22 -20.21 -14.57
C SER A 179 4.01 -19.40 -15.02
N GLU A 180 2.81 -19.96 -14.91
CA GLU A 180 1.57 -19.24 -15.21
C GLU A 180 1.28 -18.17 -14.13
N PHE A 181 1.56 -18.46 -12.87
CA PHE A 181 1.43 -17.51 -11.80
C PHE A 181 2.39 -16.30 -11.97
N VAL A 182 3.63 -16.56 -12.34
CA VAL A 182 4.63 -15.52 -12.65
C VAL A 182 4.20 -14.65 -13.84
N ARG A 183 3.56 -15.24 -14.85
CA ARG A 183 2.96 -14.46 -15.94
C ARG A 183 1.91 -13.48 -15.39
N GLN A 184 1.04 -13.95 -14.50
CA GLN A 184 0.03 -13.09 -13.84
C GLN A 184 0.67 -12.02 -12.94
N MET A 185 1.75 -12.34 -12.22
CA MET A 185 2.51 -11.35 -11.44
C MET A 185 3.04 -10.21 -12.32
N ASN A 186 3.58 -10.53 -13.49
CA ASN A 186 4.08 -9.51 -14.42
C ASN A 186 2.94 -8.69 -15.05
N GLU A 187 1.79 -9.30 -15.34
CA GLU A 187 0.60 -8.57 -15.80
C GLU A 187 0.08 -7.61 -14.72
N LYS A 188 0.03 -8.06 -13.45
CA LYS A 188 -0.34 -7.20 -12.33
C LYS A 188 0.67 -6.07 -12.11
N ALA A 189 1.97 -6.32 -12.29
CA ALA A 189 2.98 -5.28 -12.23
C ALA A 189 2.74 -4.17 -13.28
N VAL A 190 2.39 -4.56 -14.51
CA VAL A 190 2.02 -3.60 -15.57
C VAL A 190 0.74 -2.83 -15.20
N GLU A 191 -0.29 -3.51 -14.69
CA GLU A 191 -1.55 -2.90 -14.25
C GLU A 191 -1.30 -1.84 -13.16
N LEU A 192 -0.41 -2.13 -12.21
CA LEU A 192 -0.04 -1.22 -11.13
C LEU A 192 0.94 -0.10 -11.55
N GLY A 193 1.41 -0.10 -12.80
CA GLY A 193 2.38 0.88 -13.30
C GLY A 193 3.81 0.65 -12.81
N MET A 194 4.17 -0.55 -12.38
CA MET A 194 5.50 -0.93 -11.90
C MET A 194 6.45 -1.16 -13.08
N THR A 195 6.91 -0.06 -13.69
CA THR A 195 7.64 -0.09 -14.97
C THR A 195 9.09 -0.60 -14.85
N GLY A 196 9.66 -0.61 -13.66
CA GLY A 196 11.01 -1.10 -13.37
C GLY A 196 11.06 -2.55 -12.88
N THR A 197 9.92 -3.28 -12.91
CA THR A 197 9.80 -4.61 -12.29
C THR A 197 9.61 -5.71 -13.32
N HIS A 198 10.33 -6.83 -13.10
CA HIS A 198 10.13 -8.08 -13.83
C HIS A 198 10.36 -9.27 -12.89
N PHE A 199 9.38 -10.15 -12.78
CA PHE A 199 9.42 -11.36 -11.96
C PHE A 199 9.71 -12.60 -12.82
N GLU A 200 10.53 -13.52 -12.30
CA GLU A 200 10.84 -14.82 -12.93
C GLU A 200 10.48 -16.01 -12.03
N ASP A 201 10.27 -15.77 -10.73
CA ASP A 201 9.72 -16.73 -9.79
C ASP A 201 8.71 -16.04 -8.85
N CYS A 202 7.95 -16.81 -8.07
CA CYS A 202 6.93 -16.29 -7.16
C CYS A 202 7.43 -16.00 -5.74
N CYS A 203 8.68 -16.29 -5.42
CA CYS A 203 9.20 -16.19 -4.05
C CYS A 203 10.47 -15.36 -3.90
N GLY A 204 11.15 -15.01 -5.02
CA GLY A 204 12.39 -14.23 -5.04
C GLY A 204 13.63 -15.05 -4.69
N LEU A 205 13.63 -16.33 -5.06
CA LEU A 205 14.76 -17.22 -4.82
C LEU A 205 15.79 -17.21 -5.97
N THR A 206 15.35 -16.88 -7.18
CA THR A 206 16.23 -16.92 -8.35
C THR A 206 17.35 -15.89 -8.29
N ASP A 207 18.54 -16.30 -8.75
CA ASP A 207 19.70 -15.42 -8.93
C ASP A 207 19.75 -14.75 -10.32
N SER A 208 18.67 -14.86 -11.10
CA SER A 208 18.57 -14.26 -12.42
C SER A 208 18.81 -12.74 -12.39
N PRO A 209 19.63 -12.22 -13.31
CA PRO A 209 19.88 -10.78 -13.41
C PRO A 209 18.64 -9.98 -13.90
N THR A 210 17.63 -10.67 -14.43
CA THR A 210 16.41 -10.07 -14.95
C THR A 210 15.23 -10.15 -13.97
N HIS A 211 15.38 -10.86 -12.83
CA HIS A 211 14.45 -10.79 -11.72
C HIS A 211 14.74 -9.54 -10.89
N VAL A 212 14.09 -8.43 -11.24
CA VAL A 212 14.39 -7.10 -10.71
C VAL A 212 13.13 -6.33 -10.32
N THR A 213 13.32 -5.35 -9.45
CA THR A 213 12.31 -4.35 -9.09
C THR A 213 13.00 -3.04 -8.70
N THR A 214 12.24 -2.01 -8.41
CA THR A 214 12.74 -0.73 -7.88
C THR A 214 12.14 -0.43 -6.51
N ALA A 215 12.75 0.44 -5.71
CA ALA A 215 12.15 0.82 -4.42
C ALA A 215 10.80 1.52 -4.60
N ARG A 216 10.63 2.30 -5.68
CA ARG A 216 9.35 2.92 -6.05
C ARG A 216 8.29 1.85 -6.35
N ASP A 217 8.59 0.87 -7.17
CA ASP A 217 7.66 -0.21 -7.51
C ASP A 217 7.30 -1.06 -6.28
N VAL A 218 8.28 -1.32 -5.40
CA VAL A 218 8.01 -2.00 -4.12
C VAL A 218 7.06 -1.17 -3.25
N ALA A 219 7.22 0.15 -3.21
CA ALA A 219 6.30 1.02 -2.47
C ALA A 219 4.88 0.97 -3.08
N ILE A 220 4.76 0.96 -4.42
CA ILE A 220 3.49 0.84 -5.13
C ILE A 220 2.78 -0.48 -4.78
N MET A 221 3.45 -1.64 -4.94
CA MET A 221 2.81 -2.93 -4.62
C MET A 221 2.55 -3.11 -3.12
N SER A 222 3.38 -2.53 -2.25
CA SER A 222 3.13 -2.55 -0.81
C SER A 222 1.90 -1.73 -0.43
N ARG A 223 1.77 -0.54 -1.02
CA ARG A 223 0.60 0.31 -0.90
C ARG A 223 -0.66 -0.42 -1.37
N GLU A 224 -0.64 -1.02 -2.57
CA GLU A 224 -1.77 -1.81 -3.09
C GLU A 224 -2.20 -2.89 -2.08
N LEU A 225 -1.25 -3.67 -1.58
CA LEU A 225 -1.55 -4.75 -0.64
C LEU A 225 -2.19 -4.25 0.66
N ILE A 226 -1.70 -3.15 1.25
CA ILE A 226 -2.20 -2.70 2.57
C ILE A 226 -3.47 -1.84 2.48
N THR A 227 -3.71 -1.17 1.35
CA THR A 227 -4.88 -0.30 1.16
C THR A 227 -6.08 -1.05 0.59
N ARG A 228 -5.86 -1.91 -0.41
CA ARG A 228 -6.93 -2.70 -1.01
C ARG A 228 -7.29 -3.94 -0.17
N TYR A 229 -6.28 -4.55 0.45
CA TYR A 229 -6.44 -5.77 1.25
C TYR A 229 -5.96 -5.55 2.69
N PRO A 230 -6.59 -4.65 3.48
CA PRO A 230 -6.13 -4.27 4.82
C PRO A 230 -6.09 -5.44 5.80
N GLN A 231 -6.78 -6.55 5.51
CA GLN A 231 -6.74 -7.79 6.29
C GLN A 231 -5.33 -8.41 6.35
N ILE A 232 -4.40 -8.07 5.43
CA ILE A 232 -3.00 -8.50 5.50
C ILE A 232 -2.34 -8.12 6.84
N LYS A 233 -2.76 -7.00 7.44
CA LYS A 233 -2.22 -6.50 8.71
C LYS A 233 -2.46 -7.49 9.87
N ALA A 234 -3.55 -8.29 9.80
CA ALA A 234 -3.81 -9.32 10.80
C ALA A 234 -2.77 -10.44 10.78
N TYR A 235 -2.11 -10.67 9.63
CA TYR A 235 -1.07 -11.69 9.47
C TYR A 235 0.33 -11.10 9.65
N SER A 236 0.62 -9.92 9.06
CA SER A 236 1.95 -9.32 9.05
C SER A 236 2.43 -8.83 10.42
N THR A 237 1.52 -8.62 11.36
CA THR A 237 1.82 -8.22 12.74
C THR A 237 2.01 -9.41 13.70
N ILE A 238 1.71 -10.63 13.28
CA ILE A 238 1.95 -11.83 14.09
C ILE A 238 3.46 -12.00 14.27
N TRP A 239 3.93 -12.02 15.53
CA TRP A 239 5.33 -12.24 15.82
C TRP A 239 5.73 -13.72 15.75
N MET A 240 4.93 -14.58 16.37
CA MET A 240 5.15 -16.04 16.37
C MET A 240 3.78 -16.74 16.37
N GLU A 241 3.68 -17.83 15.59
CA GLU A 241 2.52 -18.71 15.57
C GLU A 241 2.96 -20.13 15.23
N ASN A 242 2.22 -21.13 15.70
CA ASN A 242 2.48 -22.53 15.35
C ASN A 242 1.54 -22.97 14.24
N ILE A 243 2.05 -23.78 13.33
CA ILE A 243 1.27 -24.56 12.38
C ILE A 243 1.45 -26.05 12.67
N THR A 244 0.48 -26.87 12.25
CA THR A 244 0.52 -28.31 12.41
C THR A 244 0.74 -28.98 11.06
N HIS A 245 1.87 -29.66 10.90
CA HIS A 245 2.09 -30.55 9.77
C HIS A 245 1.34 -31.85 10.01
N VAL A 246 0.54 -32.26 9.05
CA VAL A 246 -0.14 -33.57 9.05
C VAL A 246 0.28 -34.34 7.81
N THR A 247 1.14 -35.32 8.01
CA THR A 247 1.76 -36.11 6.94
C THR A 247 1.54 -37.61 7.14
N ALA A 248 1.92 -38.41 6.20
CA ALA A 248 1.91 -39.88 6.34
C ALA A 248 2.81 -40.38 7.50
N LYS A 249 3.75 -39.55 7.98
CA LYS A 249 4.66 -39.85 9.10
C LYS A 249 4.05 -39.51 10.49
N GLY A 250 2.88 -38.85 10.50
CA GLY A 250 2.22 -38.38 11.72
C GLY A 250 2.00 -36.88 11.72
N SER A 251 1.68 -36.34 12.91
CA SER A 251 1.45 -34.90 13.14
C SER A 251 2.61 -34.31 13.94
N SER A 252 3.06 -33.10 13.57
CA SER A 252 4.09 -32.35 14.28
C SER A 252 3.81 -30.84 14.23
N GLU A 253 4.14 -30.16 15.32
CA GLU A 253 4.05 -28.71 15.41
C GLU A 253 5.29 -28.03 14.82
N PHE A 254 5.11 -26.94 14.08
CA PHE A 254 6.20 -26.10 13.55
C PHE A 254 5.94 -24.65 13.90
N GLY A 255 6.93 -23.98 14.49
CA GLY A 255 6.85 -22.59 14.90
C GLY A 255 7.24 -21.63 13.76
N LEU A 256 6.30 -20.79 13.35
CA LEU A 256 6.56 -19.64 12.47
C LEU A 256 7.11 -18.48 13.31
N ALA A 257 8.20 -17.86 12.88
CA ALA A 257 8.75 -16.65 13.48
C ALA A 257 8.85 -15.52 12.46
N ASN A 258 8.36 -14.33 12.80
CA ASN A 258 8.32 -13.20 11.87
C ASN A 258 9.72 -12.68 11.60
N THR A 259 10.03 -12.54 10.32
CA THR A 259 11.33 -12.04 9.85
C THR A 259 11.48 -10.52 10.03
N ASN A 260 10.38 -9.79 10.22
CA ASN A 260 10.36 -8.33 10.40
C ASN A 260 10.64 -7.96 11.87
N LYS A 261 11.91 -7.75 12.20
CA LYS A 261 12.32 -7.37 13.57
C LYS A 261 11.85 -5.97 13.99
N LEU A 262 11.42 -5.11 13.05
CA LEU A 262 10.86 -3.80 13.38
C LEU A 262 9.64 -3.91 14.31
N LEU A 263 8.89 -5.02 14.26
CA LEU A 263 7.78 -5.34 15.18
C LEU A 263 8.18 -5.39 16.66
N LYS A 264 9.46 -5.61 16.97
CA LYS A 264 10.00 -5.72 18.34
C LYS A 264 10.90 -4.56 18.74
N MET A 265 11.15 -3.63 17.82
CA MET A 265 11.91 -2.43 18.13
C MET A 265 11.01 -1.42 18.86
N SER A 266 11.62 -0.58 19.69
CA SER A 266 10.91 0.56 20.30
C SER A 266 10.62 1.60 19.23
N ASN A 267 9.32 1.85 18.96
CA ASN A 267 8.87 2.78 17.95
C ASN A 267 7.88 3.78 18.55
N SER A 268 7.85 5.00 18.00
CA SER A 268 6.83 6.02 18.32
C SER A 268 5.56 5.87 17.48
N PHE A 269 5.46 4.81 16.68
CA PHE A 269 4.40 4.46 15.75
C PHE A 269 4.05 2.97 15.84
N ASN A 270 2.89 2.58 15.33
CA ASN A 270 2.45 1.19 15.27
C ASN A 270 2.95 0.54 13.96
N VAL A 271 3.81 -0.47 14.06
CA VAL A 271 4.29 -1.24 12.89
C VAL A 271 3.19 -2.19 12.44
N THR A 272 2.77 -2.08 11.17
CA THR A 272 1.70 -2.89 10.56
C THR A 272 2.23 -3.99 9.63
N GLY A 273 3.55 -3.99 9.31
CA GLY A 273 4.15 -5.02 8.46
C GLY A 273 5.47 -4.55 7.85
N LEU A 274 5.92 -5.02 6.68
CA LEU A 274 5.22 -5.90 5.78
C LEU A 274 6.09 -7.12 5.43
N LYS A 275 7.23 -6.94 4.71
CA LYS A 275 8.05 -8.02 4.20
C LYS A 275 9.54 -7.71 4.19
N THR A 276 10.36 -8.71 4.56
CA THR A 276 11.82 -8.68 4.40
C THR A 276 12.24 -9.50 3.19
N GLY A 277 13.43 -9.19 2.64
CA GLY A 277 14.09 -9.97 1.62
C GLY A 277 15.59 -9.99 1.82
N SER A 278 16.26 -11.12 1.53
CA SER A 278 17.71 -11.19 1.50
C SER A 278 18.20 -12.36 0.65
N THR A 279 19.18 -12.09 -0.19
CA THR A 279 20.03 -13.04 -0.91
C THR A 279 21.41 -12.42 -1.02
N SER A 280 22.42 -13.18 -1.42
CA SER A 280 23.76 -12.65 -1.69
C SER A 280 23.73 -11.47 -2.67
N ARG A 281 22.88 -11.54 -3.70
CA ARG A 281 22.71 -10.49 -4.72
C ARG A 281 21.91 -9.30 -4.21
N ALA A 282 20.78 -9.55 -3.59
CA ALA A 282 19.87 -8.50 -3.09
C ALA A 282 20.41 -7.80 -1.84
N LYS A 283 21.37 -8.37 -1.14
CA LYS A 283 21.75 -7.98 0.20
C LYS A 283 20.53 -7.98 1.14
N TYR A 284 20.26 -6.89 1.85
CA TYR A 284 19.18 -6.83 2.83
C TYR A 284 18.12 -5.80 2.41
N CYS A 285 16.93 -6.30 2.14
CA CYS A 285 15.79 -5.51 1.72
C CYS A 285 14.67 -5.54 2.76
N LEU A 286 13.89 -4.48 2.84
CA LEU A 286 12.72 -4.36 3.72
C LEU A 286 11.66 -3.47 3.05
N SER A 287 10.43 -3.94 2.98
CA SER A 287 9.25 -3.08 2.90
C SER A 287 8.63 -3.05 4.29
N ALA A 288 8.68 -1.91 4.96
CA ALA A 288 8.08 -1.68 6.27
C ALA A 288 6.83 -0.83 6.13
N THR A 289 5.76 -1.20 6.84
CA THR A 289 4.54 -0.40 6.94
C THR A 289 4.26 -0.05 8.39
N ALA A 290 3.78 1.15 8.62
CA ALA A 290 3.46 1.63 9.94
C ALA A 290 2.31 2.64 9.89
N GLU A 291 1.62 2.81 11.03
CA GLU A 291 0.50 3.73 11.19
C GLU A 291 0.67 4.57 12.46
N LYS A 292 0.38 5.86 12.35
CA LYS A 292 0.33 6.79 13.47
C LYS A 292 -0.62 7.95 13.15
N ASP A 293 -1.51 8.28 14.08
CA ASP A 293 -2.45 9.43 13.99
C ASP A 293 -3.26 9.45 12.68
N GLY A 294 -3.62 8.26 12.16
CA GLY A 294 -4.38 8.09 10.92
C GLY A 294 -3.56 8.25 9.64
N VAL A 295 -2.24 8.47 9.73
CA VAL A 295 -1.29 8.43 8.61
C VAL A 295 -0.68 7.03 8.53
N GLU A 296 -0.76 6.40 7.37
CA GLU A 296 -0.09 5.12 7.10
C GLU A 296 1.06 5.32 6.12
N LEU A 297 2.26 4.90 6.51
CA LEU A 297 3.48 5.07 5.73
C LEU A 297 4.05 3.71 5.28
N VAL A 298 4.62 3.71 4.09
CA VAL A 298 5.41 2.61 3.52
C VAL A 298 6.85 3.09 3.38
N ALA A 299 7.78 2.46 4.11
CA ALA A 299 9.21 2.70 3.99
C ALA A 299 9.89 1.49 3.32
N VAL A 300 10.46 1.71 2.16
CA VAL A 300 11.18 0.69 1.40
C VAL A 300 12.67 0.94 1.49
N ILE A 301 13.41 -0.10 1.87
CA ILE A 301 14.88 -0.14 1.93
C ILE A 301 15.36 -1.27 1.02
N MET A 302 16.20 -0.96 0.04
CA MET A 302 16.75 -1.94 -0.91
C MET A 302 18.25 -1.99 -0.83
N ALA A 303 18.79 -3.21 -0.74
CA ALA A 303 20.22 -3.51 -0.73
C ALA A 303 21.00 -2.78 0.38
N ALA A 304 20.47 -2.73 1.61
CA ALA A 304 21.22 -2.29 2.79
C ALA A 304 22.43 -3.22 3.07
N GLU A 305 23.49 -2.69 3.68
CA GLU A 305 24.74 -3.41 3.86
C GLU A 305 24.64 -4.61 4.80
N ASN A 306 23.78 -4.52 5.83
CA ASN A 306 23.57 -5.63 6.76
C ASN A 306 22.12 -5.72 7.25
N TYR A 307 21.80 -6.87 7.87
CA TYR A 307 20.44 -7.19 8.27
C TYR A 307 19.85 -6.25 9.35
N LYS A 308 20.67 -5.60 10.18
CA LYS A 308 20.21 -4.67 11.23
C LYS A 308 19.91 -3.30 10.63
N LEU A 309 20.76 -2.81 9.71
CA LEU A 309 20.65 -1.49 9.13
C LEU A 309 19.35 -1.32 8.36
N ARG A 310 18.84 -2.33 7.62
CA ARG A 310 17.56 -2.22 6.95
C ARG A 310 16.39 -1.83 7.88
N PHE A 311 16.44 -2.24 9.16
CA PHE A 311 15.41 -1.90 10.13
C PHE A 311 15.61 -0.51 10.72
N SER A 312 16.85 -0.15 11.11
CA SER A 312 17.12 1.20 11.64
C SER A 312 16.94 2.27 10.60
N GLU A 313 17.29 2.02 9.33
CA GLU A 313 17.07 2.95 8.22
C GLU A 313 15.58 3.13 7.93
N ALA A 314 14.79 2.04 7.89
CA ALA A 314 13.34 2.15 7.76
C ALA A 314 12.71 2.91 8.93
N GLN A 315 13.18 2.69 10.17
CA GLN A 315 12.73 3.43 11.35
C GLN A 315 13.05 4.93 11.22
N THR A 316 14.23 5.27 10.72
CA THR A 316 14.64 6.67 10.46
C THR A 316 13.69 7.33 9.47
N LEU A 317 13.41 6.68 8.34
CA LEU A 317 12.48 7.22 7.33
C LEU A 317 11.06 7.35 7.88
N LEU A 318 10.55 6.35 8.60
CA LEU A 318 9.21 6.41 9.21
C LEU A 318 9.11 7.54 10.23
N ASN A 319 10.12 7.71 11.11
CA ASN A 319 10.16 8.82 12.05
C ASN A 319 10.17 10.18 11.32
N TYR A 320 10.96 10.30 10.27
CA TYR A 320 10.98 11.51 9.44
C TYR A 320 9.59 11.82 8.87
N GLY A 321 8.93 10.81 8.26
CA GLY A 321 7.59 10.99 7.72
C GLY A 321 6.60 11.47 8.78
N TYR A 322 6.53 10.80 9.94
CA TYR A 322 5.61 11.20 11.02
C TYR A 322 5.90 12.55 11.68
N HIS A 323 7.11 13.08 11.54
CA HIS A 323 7.42 14.42 12.03
C HIS A 323 7.11 15.51 11.00
N ASN A 324 7.10 15.18 9.71
CA ASN A 324 7.04 16.15 8.63
C ASN A 324 5.77 16.08 7.79
N CYS A 325 4.87 15.13 8.06
CA CYS A 325 3.61 15.05 7.34
C CYS A 325 2.41 14.90 8.29
N SER A 326 1.28 15.41 7.83
CA SER A 326 -0.03 15.19 8.45
C SER A 326 -1.08 15.06 7.35
N LEU A 327 -2.09 14.20 7.59
CA LEU A 327 -3.13 13.95 6.60
C LEU A 327 -4.35 14.82 6.87
N TYR A 328 -4.69 15.69 5.92
CA TYR A 328 -5.97 16.35 5.88
C TYR A 328 -7.00 15.43 5.24
N ARG A 329 -8.12 15.20 5.91
CA ARG A 329 -9.26 14.46 5.36
C ARG A 329 -10.53 15.27 5.53
N GLU A 330 -11.37 15.28 4.51
CA GLU A 330 -12.67 15.94 4.52
C GLU A 330 -13.73 15.04 3.90
N ASN A 331 -14.74 14.70 4.68
CA ASN A 331 -15.91 13.95 4.26
C ASN A 331 -17.13 14.88 4.08
N ASP A 332 -18.25 14.33 3.65
CA ASP A 332 -19.47 15.09 3.36
C ASP A 332 -20.04 15.82 4.57
N GLU A 333 -19.85 15.27 5.80
CA GLU A 333 -20.36 15.88 7.05
C GLU A 333 -19.62 17.18 7.40
N MET A 334 -18.39 17.35 6.91
CA MET A 334 -17.55 18.53 7.13
C MET A 334 -17.79 19.64 6.11
N ARG A 335 -18.58 19.36 5.06
CA ARG A 335 -18.83 20.24 3.93
C ARG A 335 -20.17 20.97 4.07
N GLU A 336 -20.29 22.12 3.42
CA GLU A 336 -21.54 22.83 3.35
C GLU A 336 -22.59 22.10 2.51
N PRO A 337 -23.88 22.16 2.84
CA PRO A 337 -24.93 21.57 2.05
C PRO A 337 -24.93 22.15 0.62
N LEU A 338 -25.04 21.29 -0.39
CA LEU A 338 -25.09 21.72 -1.78
C LEU A 338 -26.46 22.32 -2.12
N PRO A 339 -26.52 23.40 -2.94
CA PRO A 339 -27.75 23.92 -3.47
C PRO A 339 -28.41 22.91 -4.41
N LYS A 340 -29.72 23.02 -4.62
CA LYS A 340 -30.40 22.31 -5.71
C LYS A 340 -30.05 22.95 -7.05
N MET A 341 -29.90 22.11 -8.08
CA MET A 341 -29.61 22.58 -9.44
C MET A 341 -30.86 22.63 -10.29
N GLN A 342 -31.02 23.71 -11.07
CA GLN A 342 -32.13 23.89 -11.99
C GLN A 342 -32.00 22.93 -13.17
N VAL A 343 -33.12 22.27 -13.52
CA VAL A 343 -33.23 21.37 -14.67
C VAL A 343 -34.12 21.97 -15.72
N ARG A 344 -33.56 22.25 -16.89
CA ARG A 344 -34.33 22.75 -18.03
C ARG A 344 -34.97 21.60 -18.78
N ASN A 345 -36.22 21.78 -19.19
CA ASN A 345 -37.03 20.81 -19.95
C ASN A 345 -37.20 19.45 -19.28
N GLY A 346 -37.03 19.36 -17.95
CA GLY A 346 -37.21 18.13 -17.17
C GLY A 346 -38.60 18.03 -16.58
N VAL A 347 -39.05 16.80 -16.24
CA VAL A 347 -40.32 16.57 -15.50
C VAL A 347 -40.29 17.18 -14.10
N GLN A 348 -39.08 17.34 -13.54
CA GLN A 348 -38.84 18.07 -12.30
C GLN A 348 -37.99 19.31 -12.59
N PRO A 349 -38.28 20.46 -11.97
CA PRO A 349 -37.60 21.72 -12.23
C PRO A 349 -36.19 21.76 -11.56
N GLU A 350 -35.94 20.91 -10.60
CA GLU A 350 -34.72 20.88 -9.81
C GLU A 350 -34.24 19.43 -9.52
N VAL A 351 -32.95 19.25 -9.36
CA VAL A 351 -32.32 17.99 -8.92
C VAL A 351 -31.45 18.27 -7.72
N SER A 352 -31.42 17.30 -6.77
CA SER A 352 -30.53 17.32 -5.62
C SER A 352 -29.12 16.92 -6.03
N LEU A 353 -28.13 17.52 -5.37
CA LEU A 353 -26.72 17.27 -5.62
C LEU A 353 -26.09 16.56 -4.43
N LYS A 354 -24.98 15.82 -4.69
CA LYS A 354 -24.14 15.19 -3.68
C LYS A 354 -22.66 15.33 -4.07
N TYR A 355 -21.79 15.26 -3.09
CA TYR A 355 -20.36 15.12 -3.32
C TYR A 355 -20.05 13.73 -3.84
N GLY A 356 -19.08 13.62 -4.76
CA GLY A 356 -18.69 12.37 -5.42
C GLY A 356 -17.73 11.50 -4.61
N GLY A 357 -17.30 11.96 -3.43
CA GLY A 357 -16.39 11.23 -2.56
C GLY A 357 -15.72 12.10 -1.51
N GLU A 358 -14.83 11.47 -0.73
CA GLU A 358 -13.99 12.16 0.25
C GLU A 358 -12.80 12.86 -0.42
N PHE A 359 -12.25 13.85 0.25
CA PHE A 359 -11.00 14.50 -0.14
C PHE A 359 -9.92 14.19 0.90
N SER A 360 -8.73 13.82 0.40
CA SER A 360 -7.55 13.61 1.24
C SER A 360 -6.34 14.29 0.61
N TYR A 361 -5.55 14.97 1.45
CA TYR A 361 -4.32 15.63 1.03
C TYR A 361 -3.26 15.46 2.11
N LEU A 362 -2.06 15.03 1.69
CA LEU A 362 -0.92 14.92 2.58
C LEU A 362 -0.23 16.27 2.67
N MET A 363 -0.34 16.90 3.84
CA MET A 363 0.37 18.15 4.15
C MET A 363 1.82 17.85 4.53
N LEU A 364 2.76 18.54 3.92
CA LEU A 364 4.21 18.39 4.10
C LEU A 364 4.85 19.68 4.61
N GLY A 365 5.97 19.55 5.35
CA GLY A 365 6.88 20.66 5.61
C GLY A 365 6.29 21.90 6.30
N GLY A 366 5.30 21.72 7.18
CA GLY A 366 4.69 22.85 7.90
C GLY A 366 3.47 23.46 7.20
N GLU A 367 2.96 22.85 6.14
CA GLU A 367 1.65 23.18 5.59
C GLU A 367 0.56 23.01 6.66
N SER A 368 -0.43 23.90 6.64
CA SER A 368 -1.55 23.89 7.60
C SER A 368 -2.89 23.76 6.90
N LYS A 369 -3.81 23.02 7.50
CA LYS A 369 -5.19 22.91 7.03
C LYS A 369 -5.89 24.26 6.88
N ASP A 370 -5.46 25.28 7.65
CA ASP A 370 -6.03 26.63 7.60
C ASP A 370 -5.65 27.38 6.32
N GLN A 371 -4.69 26.86 5.54
CA GLN A 371 -4.27 27.40 4.24
C GLN A 371 -5.06 26.77 3.08
N ILE A 372 -5.92 25.78 3.36
CA ILE A 372 -6.73 25.12 2.33
C ILE A 372 -7.95 25.98 2.03
N GLU A 373 -7.99 26.51 0.82
CA GLU A 373 -9.14 27.24 0.27
C GLU A 373 -10.03 26.28 -0.52
N ARG A 374 -11.36 26.49 -0.45
CA ARG A 374 -12.37 25.69 -1.14
C ARG A 374 -13.08 26.55 -2.17
N GLN A 375 -13.16 26.08 -3.39
CA GLN A 375 -13.85 26.76 -4.48
C GLN A 375 -14.89 25.83 -5.11
N LEU A 376 -16.18 26.10 -4.84
CA LEU A 376 -17.29 25.38 -5.46
C LEU A 376 -17.54 25.96 -6.85
N ILE A 377 -17.45 25.11 -7.87
CA ILE A 377 -17.76 25.42 -9.27
C ILE A 377 -18.92 24.53 -9.69
N LEU A 378 -20.07 25.15 -10.03
CA LEU A 378 -21.27 24.46 -10.49
C LEU A 378 -21.67 24.97 -11.86
N GLU A 379 -22.27 24.11 -12.67
CA GLU A 379 -23.02 24.54 -13.85
C GLU A 379 -24.20 25.37 -13.40
N GLU A 380 -24.55 26.39 -14.20
CA GLU A 380 -25.68 27.25 -13.88
C GLU A 380 -27.01 26.47 -13.90
N ARG A 381 -27.12 25.48 -14.78
CA ARG A 381 -28.28 24.61 -14.98
C ARG A 381 -27.90 23.40 -15.83
N VAL A 382 -28.68 22.35 -15.74
CA VAL A 382 -28.57 21.16 -16.59
C VAL A 382 -29.79 20.98 -17.47
N GLU A 383 -29.63 20.32 -18.61
CA GLU A 383 -30.70 20.06 -19.57
C GLU A 383 -31.16 18.59 -19.46
N ALA A 384 -32.47 18.37 -19.37
CA ALA A 384 -33.02 17.03 -19.31
C ALA A 384 -32.92 16.29 -20.67
N PRO A 385 -32.69 14.96 -20.68
CA PRO A 385 -32.70 14.08 -19.51
C PRO A 385 -31.41 14.18 -18.69
N VAL A 386 -31.50 14.16 -17.35
CA VAL A 386 -30.37 14.10 -16.40
C VAL A 386 -30.29 12.70 -15.87
N GLN A 387 -29.07 12.14 -15.79
CA GLN A 387 -28.83 10.81 -15.19
C GLN A 387 -28.45 10.94 -13.71
N ALA A 388 -28.82 9.96 -12.89
CA ALA A 388 -28.28 9.86 -11.54
C ALA A 388 -26.76 9.64 -11.60
N GLY A 389 -25.99 10.37 -10.76
CA GLY A 389 -24.53 10.33 -10.79
C GLY A 389 -23.88 11.15 -11.92
N GLN A 390 -24.64 11.94 -12.66
CA GLN A 390 -24.08 12.84 -13.67
C GLN A 390 -23.27 13.95 -13.00
N LYS A 391 -22.03 14.17 -13.47
CA LYS A 391 -21.18 15.27 -13.01
C LYS A 391 -21.74 16.60 -13.50
N VAL A 392 -21.89 17.55 -12.58
CA VAL A 392 -22.45 18.89 -12.82
C VAL A 392 -21.59 20.01 -12.21
N GLY A 393 -20.44 19.67 -11.69
CA GLY A 393 -19.52 20.62 -11.10
C GLY A 393 -18.39 19.95 -10.36
N SER A 394 -17.63 20.74 -9.62
CA SER A 394 -16.56 20.28 -8.74
C SER A 394 -16.38 21.20 -7.54
N LEU A 395 -15.96 20.64 -6.41
CA LEU A 395 -15.38 21.37 -5.29
C LEU A 395 -13.86 21.27 -5.41
N ASN A 396 -13.21 22.36 -5.75
CA ASN A 396 -11.76 22.43 -5.89
C ASN A 396 -11.13 22.85 -4.57
N TYR A 397 -10.01 22.21 -4.24
CA TYR A 397 -9.18 22.54 -3.09
C TYR A 397 -7.90 23.21 -3.58
N LEU A 398 -7.55 24.35 -2.97
CA LEU A 398 -6.35 25.09 -3.30
C LEU A 398 -5.53 25.31 -2.03
N MET A 399 -4.21 25.28 -2.16
CA MET A 399 -3.27 25.68 -1.13
C MET A 399 -2.30 26.71 -1.74
N ASN A 400 -2.23 27.90 -1.13
CA ASN A 400 -1.41 29.01 -1.67
C ASN A 400 -1.72 29.31 -3.14
N GLY A 401 -3.00 29.20 -3.55
CA GLY A 401 -3.47 29.43 -4.93
C GLY A 401 -3.18 28.31 -5.92
N LYS A 402 -2.49 27.23 -5.52
CA LYS A 402 -2.29 26.03 -6.35
C LYS A 402 -3.37 25.00 -6.07
N SER A 403 -3.88 24.33 -7.09
CA SER A 403 -4.84 23.23 -6.93
C SER A 403 -4.13 22.02 -6.30
N ILE A 404 -4.71 21.51 -5.19
CA ILE A 404 -4.26 20.30 -4.49
C ILE A 404 -5.23 19.13 -4.67
N GLY A 405 -6.31 19.33 -5.43
CA GLY A 405 -7.26 18.29 -5.81
C GLY A 405 -8.68 18.82 -5.94
N SER A 406 -9.61 17.95 -6.29
CA SER A 406 -11.02 18.28 -6.42
C SER A 406 -11.92 17.09 -6.13
N VAL A 407 -13.16 17.36 -5.74
CA VAL A 407 -14.24 16.37 -5.59
C VAL A 407 -15.34 16.74 -6.56
N ASP A 408 -15.81 15.77 -7.33
CA ASP A 408 -16.90 15.96 -8.29
C ASP A 408 -18.22 16.22 -7.57
N ILE A 409 -19.06 17.07 -8.15
CA ILE A 409 -20.43 17.25 -7.71
C ILE A 409 -21.33 16.50 -8.68
N LEU A 410 -22.13 15.59 -8.12
CA LEU A 410 -22.96 14.66 -8.87
C LEU A 410 -24.45 14.88 -8.57
N THR A 411 -25.30 14.59 -9.55
CA THR A 411 -26.75 14.54 -9.36
C THR A 411 -27.13 13.31 -8.53
N VAL A 412 -28.08 13.46 -7.61
CA VAL A 412 -28.60 12.35 -6.80
C VAL A 412 -29.55 11.48 -7.61
N ASP A 413 -30.52 12.12 -8.27
CA ASP A 413 -31.62 11.48 -8.97
C ASP A 413 -31.56 11.71 -10.50
N ALA A 414 -32.16 10.81 -11.25
CA ALA A 414 -32.41 11.02 -12.67
C ALA A 414 -33.64 11.90 -12.87
N VAL A 415 -33.61 12.78 -13.89
CA VAL A 415 -34.75 13.60 -14.28
C VAL A 415 -35.04 13.39 -15.77
N GLU A 416 -36.21 12.84 -16.06
CA GLU A 416 -36.63 12.61 -17.44
C GLU A 416 -36.99 13.95 -18.16
N LYS A 417 -36.89 13.93 -19.47
CA LYS A 417 -37.32 15.06 -20.30
C LYS A 417 -38.87 15.21 -20.27
N ALA A 418 -39.35 16.42 -20.00
CA ALA A 418 -40.77 16.70 -19.98
C ALA A 418 -41.39 16.51 -21.37
N GLY A 419 -42.48 15.75 -21.43
CA GLY A 419 -43.30 15.57 -22.61
C GLY A 419 -44.41 16.63 -22.71
N PHE A 420 -45.15 16.63 -23.82
CA PHE A 420 -46.25 17.60 -24.05
C PHE A 420 -47.29 17.60 -22.92
N MET A 421 -47.65 16.45 -22.39
CA MET A 421 -48.63 16.33 -21.29
C MET A 421 -48.15 16.93 -19.98
N ASP A 422 -46.86 16.95 -19.72
CA ASP A 422 -46.28 17.55 -18.52
C ASP A 422 -46.41 19.08 -18.59
N TYR A 423 -46.18 19.69 -19.77
CA TYR A 423 -46.37 21.11 -20.00
C TYR A 423 -47.83 21.49 -19.84
N VAL A 424 -48.80 20.69 -20.36
CA VAL A 424 -50.24 20.91 -20.20
C VAL A 424 -50.65 20.87 -18.72
N ARG A 425 -50.10 19.88 -17.95
CA ARG A 425 -50.36 19.78 -16.51
C ARG A 425 -49.82 20.99 -15.75
N TRP A 426 -48.63 21.47 -16.03
CA TRP A 426 -48.04 22.66 -15.39
C TRP A 426 -48.84 23.94 -15.70
N MET A 427 -49.30 24.09 -16.93
CA MET A 427 -50.20 25.21 -17.29
C MET A 427 -51.49 25.16 -16.51
N TRP A 428 -52.08 23.97 -16.35
CA TRP A 428 -53.31 23.75 -15.61
C TRP A 428 -53.18 24.06 -14.11
N ASP A 429 -52.09 23.56 -13.49
CA ASP A 429 -51.81 23.80 -12.07
C ASP A 429 -51.52 25.28 -11.79
N ARG A 430 -50.81 25.96 -12.70
CA ARG A 430 -50.54 27.39 -12.58
C ARG A 430 -51.81 28.24 -12.79
N TRP A 431 -52.73 27.75 -13.58
CA TRP A 431 -54.03 28.42 -13.78
C TRP A 431 -54.92 28.25 -12.54
N LYS A 432 -54.97 27.10 -11.90
CA LYS A 432 -55.68 26.86 -10.65
C LYS A 432 -55.17 27.74 -9.51
N LEU A 433 -53.87 27.85 -9.31
CA LEU A 433 -53.28 28.70 -8.29
C LEU A 433 -53.60 30.19 -8.44
N ARG A 434 -53.87 30.64 -9.68
CA ARG A 434 -54.31 32.00 -9.97
C ARG A 434 -55.80 32.22 -9.66
N SER A 435 -56.64 31.19 -9.78
CA SER A 435 -58.06 31.29 -9.49
C SER A 435 -58.38 31.34 -7.99
N ASP A 436 -57.47 30.81 -7.13
CA ASP A 436 -57.66 30.79 -5.67
C ASP A 436 -57.09 32.05 -4.96
N SER A 437 -56.45 32.97 -5.69
CA SER A 437 -55.77 34.15 -5.12
C SER A 437 -56.42 35.49 -5.36
N GLU A 438 -57.59 35.58 -6.03
CA GLU A 438 -58.36 36.84 -6.15
C GLU A 438 -59.86 36.66 -5.75
N PRO A 439 -60.26 37.15 -4.57
CA PRO A 439 -61.63 37.55 -4.41
C PRO A 439 -61.84 38.93 -5.13
N ILE A 440 -62.66 38.91 -6.19
CA ILE A 440 -63.11 40.13 -6.80
C ILE A 440 -63.91 40.90 -5.76
N HIS A 441 -63.43 42.09 -5.41
CA HIS A 441 -64.22 43.16 -4.81
C HIS A 441 -64.26 44.37 -5.76
#